data_d631f87ae180534e0d6f849a116ccf8b
#
_entry.id   d631f87ae180534e0d6f849a116ccf8b
#
_cell.length_a   1.000
_cell.length_b   1.000
_cell.length_c   1.000
_cell.angle_alpha   90.00
_cell.angle_beta   90.00
_cell.angle_gamma   90.00
#
_symmetry.space_group_name_H-M   'P 1'
#
loop_
_entity.id
_entity.type
_entity.pdbx_description
1 polymer ?
#
loop_
_entity_poly.entity_id
_entity_poly.type
_entity_poly.pdbx_seq_one_letter_code
_entity_poly.pdbx_strand_id
1 'polypeptide(L)'
;MNTLMFFYTLAILVICIVTAVLSLATYASSRRRFFIYGSGVFICYAIEMTEIFFFEYTLQNQSFPASDYYSITMPVLRTLVATASQAFIWLIAMDLLDKHSKKLFVIPIATFLLSELLIIVAIPYGPMHQWLYYTMRQVFLVFVGLYIFWTAHKSTKVELKARVNNQKKHLIIGAILVGCIVAEDFYNILVVPM
;
A
#
# COMPACT_ATOMS: atom_id res chain seq x y z
N MET A 1 -20.36 -15.44 6.97
CA MET A 1 -19.41 -14.91 5.95
C MET A 1 -20.17 -14.15 4.87
N ASN A 2 -19.80 -12.94 4.56
CA ASN A 2 -20.50 -12.16 3.54
C ASN A 2 -19.94 -12.55 2.15
N THR A 3 -20.74 -13.28 1.36
CA THR A 3 -20.36 -13.75 0.01
C THR A 3 -19.86 -12.62 -0.90
N LEU A 4 -20.42 -11.42 -0.71
CA LEU A 4 -19.99 -10.22 -1.46
C LEU A 4 -18.54 -9.89 -1.19
N MET A 5 -18.10 -9.91 0.08
CA MET A 5 -16.72 -9.59 0.46
C MET A 5 -15.72 -10.61 -0.08
N PHE A 6 -16.09 -11.90 -0.09
CA PHE A 6 -15.26 -12.94 -0.71
C PHE A 6 -14.94 -12.62 -2.18
N PHE A 7 -15.98 -12.33 -2.97
CA PHE A 7 -15.77 -12.00 -4.39
C PHE A 7 -15.05 -10.67 -4.59
N TYR A 8 -15.27 -9.70 -3.72
CA TYR A 8 -14.62 -8.40 -3.77
C TYR A 8 -13.11 -8.55 -3.51
N THR A 9 -12.70 -9.23 -2.43
CA THR A 9 -11.29 -9.48 -2.10
C THR A 9 -10.60 -10.29 -3.20
N LEU A 10 -11.28 -11.31 -3.75
CA LEU A 10 -10.77 -12.09 -4.87
C LEU A 10 -10.58 -11.22 -6.12
N ALA A 11 -11.53 -10.34 -6.43
CA ALA A 11 -11.43 -9.43 -7.57
C ALA A 11 -10.25 -8.46 -7.41
N ILE A 12 -10.06 -7.88 -6.21
CA ILE A 12 -8.92 -7.00 -5.94
C ILE A 12 -7.60 -7.77 -6.07
N LEU A 13 -7.51 -8.99 -5.54
CA LEU A 13 -6.32 -9.83 -5.69
C LEU A 13 -5.95 -10.02 -7.16
N VAL A 14 -6.93 -10.41 -7.99
CA VAL A 14 -6.71 -10.59 -9.44
C VAL A 14 -6.28 -9.29 -10.10
N ILE A 15 -6.92 -8.16 -9.77
CA ILE A 15 -6.57 -6.84 -10.31
C ILE A 15 -5.13 -6.47 -9.92
N CYS A 16 -4.72 -6.70 -8.68
CA CYS A 16 -3.36 -6.43 -8.22
C CYS A 16 -2.32 -7.27 -8.99
N ILE A 17 -2.56 -8.57 -9.16
CA ILE A 17 -1.67 -9.46 -9.92
C ILE A 17 -1.57 -9.01 -11.38
N VAL A 18 -2.70 -8.79 -12.04
CA VAL A 18 -2.73 -8.34 -13.44
C VAL A 18 -2.00 -7.00 -13.60
N THR A 19 -2.26 -6.05 -12.71
CA THR A 19 -1.62 -4.73 -12.75
C THR A 19 -0.11 -4.82 -12.51
N ALA A 20 0.34 -5.68 -11.60
CA ALA A 20 1.75 -5.93 -11.37
C ALA A 20 2.43 -6.49 -12.62
N VAL A 21 1.84 -7.50 -13.26
CA VAL A 21 2.37 -8.12 -14.49
C VAL A 21 2.41 -7.13 -15.65
N LEU A 22 1.34 -6.38 -15.87
CA LEU A 22 1.28 -5.34 -16.91
C LEU A 22 2.32 -4.24 -16.68
N SER A 23 2.53 -3.85 -15.41
CA SER A 23 3.56 -2.87 -15.05
C SER A 23 4.97 -3.41 -15.33
N LEU A 24 5.26 -4.69 -15.03
CA LEU A 24 6.53 -5.32 -15.37
C LEU A 24 6.75 -5.43 -16.89
N ALA A 25 5.72 -5.82 -17.64
CA ALA A 25 5.77 -5.87 -19.10
C ALA A 25 6.05 -4.47 -19.69
N THR A 26 5.39 -3.45 -19.15
CA THR A 26 5.62 -2.05 -19.56
C THR A 26 7.02 -1.57 -19.18
N TYR A 27 7.55 -2.01 -18.04
CA TYR A 27 8.95 -1.73 -17.68
C TYR A 27 9.93 -2.39 -18.68
N ALA A 28 9.68 -3.64 -19.05
CA ALA A 28 10.54 -4.36 -19.99
C ALA A 28 10.68 -3.62 -21.34
N SER A 29 9.62 -2.98 -21.81
CA SER A 29 9.58 -2.21 -23.05
C SER A 29 10.10 -0.76 -22.90
N SER A 30 9.66 -0.06 -21.82
CA SER A 30 9.94 1.38 -21.66
C SER A 30 11.20 1.67 -20.87
N ARG A 31 11.72 0.71 -20.08
CA ARG A 31 12.85 0.84 -19.14
C ARG A 31 12.69 1.96 -18.11
N ARG A 32 11.47 2.47 -17.88
CA ARG A 32 11.19 3.52 -16.90
C ARG A 32 10.98 2.92 -15.52
N ARG A 33 11.78 3.32 -14.54
CA ARG A 33 11.77 2.82 -13.16
C ARG A 33 10.40 2.97 -12.47
N PHE A 34 9.64 3.98 -12.85
CA PHE A 34 8.26 4.18 -12.39
C PHE A 34 7.42 2.89 -12.45
N PHE A 35 7.51 2.13 -13.54
CA PHE A 35 6.72 0.91 -13.73
C PHE A 35 7.19 -0.26 -12.86
N ILE A 36 8.50 -0.39 -12.60
CA ILE A 36 8.98 -1.44 -11.70
C ILE A 36 8.58 -1.15 -10.25
N TYR A 37 8.63 0.12 -9.84
CA TYR A 37 8.14 0.52 -8.51
C TYR A 37 6.63 0.32 -8.39
N GLY A 38 5.86 0.70 -9.42
CA GLY A 38 4.43 0.44 -9.48
C GLY A 38 4.08 -1.04 -9.37
N SER A 39 4.83 -1.91 -10.07
CA SER A 39 4.67 -3.35 -9.91
C SER A 39 4.95 -3.80 -8.47
N GLY A 40 6.00 -3.27 -7.84
CA GLY A 40 6.32 -3.56 -6.43
C GLY A 40 5.16 -3.21 -5.48
N VAL A 41 4.50 -2.08 -5.68
CA VAL A 41 3.31 -1.68 -4.91
C VAL A 41 2.22 -2.74 -5.04
N PHE A 42 1.85 -3.12 -6.26
CA PHE A 42 0.75 -4.06 -6.49
C PHE A 42 1.09 -5.50 -6.08
N ILE A 43 2.37 -5.90 -6.12
CA ILE A 43 2.81 -7.17 -5.53
C ILE A 43 2.61 -7.16 -4.01
N CYS A 44 2.97 -6.10 -3.33
CA CYS A 44 2.74 -5.97 -1.89
C CYS A 44 1.25 -6.06 -1.55
N TYR A 45 0.40 -5.37 -2.28
CA TYR A 45 -1.06 -5.47 -2.10
C TYR A 45 -1.60 -6.87 -2.44
N ALA A 46 -1.07 -7.54 -3.46
CA ALA A 46 -1.47 -8.92 -3.76
C ALA A 46 -1.09 -9.89 -2.62
N ILE A 47 0.06 -9.70 -1.98
CA ILE A 47 0.48 -10.47 -0.81
C ILE A 47 -0.49 -10.23 0.35
N GLU A 48 -0.84 -8.99 0.63
CA GLU A 48 -1.79 -8.61 1.68
C GLU A 48 -3.19 -9.20 1.44
N MET A 49 -3.71 -9.09 0.21
CA MET A 49 -4.99 -9.69 -0.16
C MET A 49 -4.96 -11.22 -0.08
N THR A 50 -3.85 -11.84 -0.45
CA THR A 50 -3.67 -13.30 -0.31
C THR A 50 -3.67 -13.71 1.16
N GLU A 51 -3.03 -12.93 2.02
CA GLU A 51 -3.01 -13.13 3.45
C GLU A 51 -4.44 -13.07 4.03
N ILE A 52 -5.18 -11.99 3.74
CA ILE A 52 -6.57 -11.82 4.15
C ILE A 52 -7.42 -13.00 3.64
N PHE A 53 -7.30 -13.33 2.36
CA PHE A 53 -8.05 -14.42 1.74
C PHE A 53 -7.76 -15.76 2.41
N PHE A 54 -6.48 -16.08 2.62
CA PHE A 54 -6.07 -17.34 3.21
C PHE A 54 -6.52 -17.47 4.67
N PHE A 55 -6.32 -16.43 5.47
CA PHE A 55 -6.61 -16.49 6.90
C PHE A 55 -8.09 -16.31 7.21
N GLU A 56 -8.78 -15.39 6.57
CA GLU A 56 -10.19 -15.16 6.85
C GLU A 56 -11.11 -16.23 6.25
N TYR A 57 -10.75 -16.78 5.09
CA TYR A 57 -11.64 -17.70 4.38
C TYR A 57 -11.24 -19.17 4.47
N THR A 58 -9.95 -19.47 4.68
CA THR A 58 -9.47 -20.85 4.72
C THR A 58 -9.25 -21.36 6.13
N LEU A 59 -8.67 -20.55 7.01
CA LEU A 59 -8.31 -20.97 8.36
C LEU A 59 -9.41 -20.76 9.42
N GLN A 60 -10.40 -19.91 9.18
CA GLN A 60 -11.53 -19.73 10.10
C GLN A 60 -12.26 -21.04 10.44
N ASN A 61 -12.20 -22.04 9.57
CA ASN A 61 -12.83 -23.34 9.74
C ASN A 61 -11.91 -24.40 10.36
N GLN A 62 -10.68 -24.09 10.68
CA GLN A 62 -9.73 -25.02 11.29
C GLN A 62 -9.40 -24.55 12.71
N SER A 63 -9.37 -25.51 13.65
CA SER A 63 -9.01 -25.28 15.07
C SER A 63 -7.52 -24.95 15.22
N PHE A 64 -7.05 -23.89 14.60
CA PHE A 64 -5.69 -23.38 14.82
C PHE A 64 -5.64 -22.61 16.14
N PRO A 65 -4.54 -22.69 16.92
CA PRO A 65 -4.33 -21.80 18.04
C PRO A 65 -4.16 -20.37 17.52
N ALA A 66 -5.30 -19.71 17.36
CA ALA A 66 -5.42 -18.39 16.74
C ALA A 66 -4.70 -17.29 17.53
N SER A 67 -4.45 -17.51 18.85
CA SER A 67 -3.94 -16.47 19.73
C SER A 67 -2.55 -15.95 19.35
N ASP A 68 -1.59 -16.83 19.07
CA ASP A 68 -0.20 -16.40 18.81
C ASP A 68 -0.02 -15.85 17.40
N TYR A 69 -0.79 -16.39 16.46
CA TYR A 69 -0.76 -15.90 15.08
C TYR A 69 -1.30 -14.45 14.99
N TYR A 70 -2.47 -14.19 15.56
CA TYR A 70 -3.08 -12.86 15.50
C TYR A 70 -2.39 -11.84 16.39
N SER A 71 -1.73 -12.26 17.48
CA SER A 71 -1.10 -11.34 18.41
C SER A 71 0.27 -10.82 17.93
N ILE A 72 1.03 -11.61 17.19
CA ILE A 72 2.41 -11.27 16.82
C ILE A 72 2.65 -11.43 15.32
N THR A 73 2.40 -12.61 14.75
CA THR A 73 2.82 -12.94 13.38
C THR A 73 2.12 -12.09 12.35
N MET A 74 0.79 -11.97 12.46
CA MET A 74 -0.03 -11.20 11.53
C MET A 74 0.31 -9.71 11.54
N PRO A 75 0.36 -9.01 12.70
CA PRO A 75 0.75 -7.60 12.75
C PRO A 75 2.15 -7.34 12.19
N VAL A 76 3.12 -8.20 12.48
CA VAL A 76 4.50 -8.05 11.98
C VAL A 76 4.55 -8.22 10.46
N LEU A 77 3.90 -9.25 9.91
CA LEU A 77 3.87 -9.50 8.47
C LEU A 77 3.19 -8.34 7.73
N ARG A 78 2.02 -7.88 8.21
CA ARG A 78 1.32 -6.72 7.65
C ARG A 78 2.18 -5.47 7.68
N THR A 79 2.87 -5.20 8.78
CA THR A 79 3.78 -4.05 8.89
C THR A 79 4.93 -4.12 7.88
N LEU A 80 5.53 -5.29 7.67
CA LEU A 80 6.60 -5.46 6.68
C LEU A 80 6.07 -5.21 5.26
N VAL A 81 4.93 -5.80 4.90
CA VAL A 81 4.32 -5.64 3.57
C VAL A 81 3.87 -4.19 3.35
N ALA A 82 3.23 -3.57 4.35
CA ALA A 82 2.84 -2.16 4.29
C ALA A 82 4.06 -1.25 4.13
N THR A 83 5.11 -1.44 4.92
CA THR A 83 6.34 -0.64 4.81
C THR A 83 6.98 -0.79 3.44
N ALA A 84 7.01 -2.00 2.88
CA ALA A 84 7.51 -2.24 1.54
C ALA A 84 6.66 -1.52 0.48
N SER A 85 5.32 -1.59 0.56
CA SER A 85 4.43 -0.89 -0.35
C SER A 85 4.61 0.62 -0.29
N GLN A 86 4.70 1.20 0.91
CA GLN A 86 4.94 2.63 1.11
C GLN A 86 6.32 3.06 0.60
N ALA A 87 7.34 2.21 0.76
CA ALA A 87 8.66 2.46 0.19
C ALA A 87 8.63 2.54 -1.34
N PHE A 88 7.90 1.64 -2.01
CA PHE A 88 7.73 1.71 -3.46
C PHE A 88 6.95 2.95 -3.90
N ILE A 89 5.88 3.32 -3.20
CA ILE A 89 5.12 4.55 -3.47
C ILE A 89 6.01 5.78 -3.32
N TRP A 90 6.85 5.82 -2.28
CA TRP A 90 7.79 6.89 -2.08
C TRP A 90 8.88 6.94 -3.15
N LEU A 91 9.39 5.78 -3.62
CA LEU A 91 10.31 5.70 -4.75
C LEU A 91 9.69 6.24 -6.05
N ILE A 92 8.40 5.98 -6.29
CA ILE A 92 7.65 6.58 -7.41
C ILE A 92 7.67 8.11 -7.30
N ALA A 93 7.40 8.65 -6.11
CA ALA A 93 7.42 10.09 -5.88
C ALA A 93 8.82 10.70 -6.12
N MET A 94 9.86 10.03 -5.62
CA MET A 94 11.24 10.47 -5.81
C MET A 94 11.68 10.43 -7.28
N ASP A 95 11.33 9.36 -8.00
CA ASP A 95 11.64 9.21 -9.43
C ASP A 95 10.88 10.26 -10.27
N LEU A 96 9.61 10.48 -9.95
CA LEU A 96 8.78 11.49 -10.61
C LEU A 96 9.33 12.89 -10.44
N LEU A 97 9.82 13.22 -9.24
CA LEU A 97 10.34 14.54 -8.87
C LEU A 97 11.83 14.70 -9.17
N ASP A 98 12.50 13.66 -9.68
CA ASP A 98 13.94 13.62 -9.92
C ASP A 98 14.77 14.01 -8.69
N LYS A 99 14.36 13.50 -7.53
CA LYS A 99 14.99 13.77 -6.24
C LYS A 99 15.51 12.49 -5.61
N HIS A 100 16.73 12.11 -5.94
CA HIS A 100 17.38 10.92 -5.41
C HIS A 100 18.36 11.28 -4.27
N SER A 101 17.89 11.16 -3.04
CA SER A 101 18.70 11.33 -1.82
C SER A 101 18.42 10.20 -0.83
N LYS A 102 19.49 9.59 -0.29
CA LYS A 102 19.37 8.56 0.75
C LYS A 102 18.59 9.06 1.98
N LYS A 103 18.87 10.29 2.43
CA LYS A 103 18.16 10.89 3.56
C LYS A 103 16.68 11.09 3.26
N LEU A 104 16.34 11.58 2.07
CA LEU A 104 14.97 11.80 1.63
C LEU A 104 14.21 10.49 1.52
N PHE A 105 14.87 9.36 1.22
CA PHE A 105 14.25 8.04 1.21
C PHE A 105 14.09 7.48 2.63
N VAL A 106 15.17 7.45 3.40
CA VAL A 106 15.23 6.75 4.69
C VAL A 106 14.32 7.41 5.73
N ILE A 107 14.31 8.74 5.83
CA ILE A 107 13.59 9.44 6.91
C ILE A 107 12.07 9.14 6.86
N PRO A 108 11.33 9.33 5.76
CA PRO A 108 9.89 9.06 5.73
C PRO A 108 9.57 7.57 5.97
N ILE A 109 10.35 6.67 5.40
CA ILE A 109 10.11 5.22 5.54
C ILE A 109 10.44 4.75 6.95
N ALA A 110 11.53 5.22 7.54
CA ALA A 110 11.86 4.91 8.94
C ALA A 110 10.81 5.47 9.91
N THR A 111 10.29 6.67 9.64
CA THR A 111 9.20 7.26 10.45
C THR A 111 7.93 6.44 10.34
N PHE A 112 7.56 6.00 9.13
CA PHE A 112 6.41 5.13 8.91
C PHE A 112 6.58 3.80 9.65
N LEU A 113 7.70 3.09 9.43
CA LEU A 113 7.99 1.82 10.09
C LEU A 113 7.98 1.96 11.62
N LEU A 114 8.57 3.02 12.15
CA LEU A 114 8.58 3.26 13.60
C LEU A 114 7.17 3.48 14.15
N SER A 115 6.30 4.22 13.44
CA SER A 115 4.92 4.41 13.85
C SER A 115 4.13 3.11 13.87
N GLU A 116 4.30 2.24 12.88
CA GLU A 116 3.68 0.91 12.85
C GLU A 116 4.17 0.00 13.98
N LEU A 117 5.48 -0.01 14.23
CA LEU A 117 6.04 -0.77 15.35
C LEU A 117 5.54 -0.27 16.72
N LEU A 118 5.37 1.04 16.88
CA LEU A 118 4.78 1.61 18.10
C LEU A 118 3.32 1.17 18.29
N ILE A 119 2.54 1.07 17.21
CA ILE A 119 1.17 0.55 17.27
C ILE A 119 1.17 -0.91 17.74
N ILE A 120 2.04 -1.75 17.18
CA ILE A 120 2.17 -3.17 17.56
C ILE A 120 2.50 -3.32 19.05
N VAL A 121 3.44 -2.51 19.54
CA VAL A 121 3.94 -2.63 20.94
C VAL A 121 2.97 -2.01 21.96
N ALA A 122 2.35 -0.88 21.61
CA ALA A 122 1.54 -0.10 22.54
C ALA A 122 0.07 -0.53 22.61
N ILE A 123 -0.44 -1.15 21.56
CA ILE A 123 -1.88 -1.43 21.42
C ILE A 123 -2.09 -2.92 21.11
N PRO A 124 -2.78 -3.67 22.00
CA PRO A 124 -3.13 -5.05 21.74
C PRO A 124 -3.89 -5.21 20.41
N TYR A 125 -3.68 -6.35 19.74
CA TYR A 125 -4.37 -6.63 18.50
C TYR A 125 -5.89 -6.62 18.72
N GLY A 126 -6.56 -5.82 17.93
CA GLY A 126 -7.99 -5.59 18.04
C GLY A 126 -8.41 -4.44 17.10
N PRO A 127 -9.66 -3.96 17.22
CA PRO A 127 -10.20 -2.95 16.30
C PRO A 127 -9.44 -1.65 16.32
N MET A 128 -9.03 -1.20 17.51
CA MET A 128 -8.26 0.04 17.65
C MET A 128 -6.88 -0.09 16.99
N HIS A 129 -6.24 -1.26 17.11
CA HIS A 129 -4.98 -1.57 16.44
C HIS A 129 -5.15 -1.51 14.93
N GLN A 130 -6.16 -2.19 14.38
CA GLN A 130 -6.44 -2.20 12.95
C GLN A 130 -6.78 -0.81 12.44
N TRP A 131 -7.61 -0.07 13.14
CA TRP A 131 -7.99 1.30 12.77
C TRP A 131 -6.77 2.22 12.68
N LEU A 132 -5.86 2.17 13.64
CA LEU A 132 -4.65 2.98 13.63
C LEU A 132 -3.69 2.55 12.52
N TYR A 133 -3.50 1.25 12.33
CA TYR A 133 -2.68 0.70 11.26
C TYR A 133 -3.13 1.21 9.87
N TYR A 134 -4.41 1.07 9.56
CA TYR A 134 -4.92 1.57 8.29
C TYR A 134 -4.88 3.09 8.18
N THR A 135 -5.17 3.80 9.27
CA THR A 135 -5.10 5.27 9.30
C THR A 135 -3.68 5.77 9.01
N MET A 136 -2.65 5.16 9.59
CA MET A 136 -1.26 5.55 9.33
C MET A 136 -0.87 5.35 7.86
N ARG A 137 -1.32 4.27 7.23
CA ARG A 137 -1.14 4.07 5.78
C ARG A 137 -1.75 5.20 4.96
N GLN A 138 -3.00 5.59 5.29
CA GLN A 138 -3.69 6.67 4.57
C GLN A 138 -3.01 8.03 4.79
N VAL A 139 -2.59 8.31 6.00
CA VAL A 139 -1.83 9.53 6.33
C VAL A 139 -0.54 9.60 5.50
N PHE A 140 0.17 8.48 5.36
CA PHE A 140 1.38 8.44 4.54
C PHE A 140 1.07 8.68 3.05
N LEU A 141 0.01 8.08 2.51
CA LEU A 141 -0.40 8.31 1.11
C LEU A 141 -0.77 9.77 0.84
N VAL A 142 -1.53 10.39 1.76
CA VAL A 142 -1.85 11.83 1.68
C VAL A 142 -0.58 12.66 1.73
N PHE A 143 0.34 12.35 2.63
CA PHE A 143 1.65 13.02 2.72
C PHE A 143 2.42 12.94 1.40
N VAL A 144 2.51 11.76 0.79
CA VAL A 144 3.18 11.57 -0.50
C VAL A 144 2.51 12.41 -1.60
N GLY A 145 1.18 12.37 -1.67
CA GLY A 145 0.42 13.17 -2.64
C GLY A 145 0.66 14.68 -2.49
N LEU A 146 0.58 15.17 -1.26
CA LEU A 146 0.86 16.58 -0.94
C LEU A 146 2.30 16.97 -1.26
N TYR A 147 3.26 16.09 -0.97
CA TYR A 147 4.67 16.32 -1.28
C TYR A 147 4.93 16.43 -2.78
N ILE A 148 4.33 15.55 -3.59
CA ILE A 148 4.40 15.61 -5.06
C ILE A 148 3.81 16.93 -5.55
N PHE A 149 2.57 17.23 -5.14
CA PHE A 149 1.85 18.43 -5.56
C PHE A 149 2.62 19.70 -5.19
N TRP A 150 3.03 19.83 -3.93
CA TRP A 150 3.78 20.99 -3.44
C TRP A 150 5.11 21.20 -4.18
N THR A 151 5.86 20.11 -4.37
CA THR A 151 7.14 20.17 -5.06
C THR A 151 6.97 20.53 -6.54
N ALA A 152 5.98 19.95 -7.22
CA ALA A 152 5.68 20.27 -8.61
C ALA A 152 5.18 21.71 -8.77
N HIS A 153 4.35 22.19 -7.83
CA HIS A 153 3.83 23.56 -7.86
C HIS A 153 4.94 24.60 -7.66
N LYS A 154 5.82 24.39 -6.67
CA LYS A 154 6.96 25.30 -6.40
C LYS A 154 8.05 25.24 -7.45
N SER A 155 8.10 24.23 -8.28
CA SER A 155 9.14 24.09 -9.29
C SER A 155 8.97 25.10 -10.41
N THR A 156 10.03 25.85 -10.71
CA THR A 156 10.14 26.69 -11.91
C THR A 156 10.55 25.89 -13.15
N LYS A 157 10.95 24.61 -12.97
CA LYS A 157 11.43 23.75 -14.06
C LYS A 157 10.25 23.25 -14.89
N VAL A 158 10.19 23.71 -16.15
CA VAL A 158 9.18 23.28 -17.12
C VAL A 158 9.23 21.77 -17.35
N GLU A 159 10.42 21.18 -17.36
CA GLU A 159 10.65 19.73 -17.53
C GLU A 159 9.98 18.89 -16.43
N LEU A 160 10.05 19.35 -15.17
CA LEU A 160 9.42 18.63 -14.07
C LEU A 160 7.89 18.65 -14.18
N LYS A 161 7.32 19.80 -14.54
CA LYS A 161 5.87 19.91 -14.78
C LYS A 161 5.43 19.04 -15.95
N ALA A 162 6.21 19.00 -17.03
CA ALA A 162 5.94 18.15 -18.18
C ALA A 162 6.00 16.66 -17.80
N ARG A 163 7.00 16.25 -17.00
CA ARG A 163 7.15 14.88 -16.52
C ARG A 163 5.95 14.43 -15.67
N VAL A 164 5.53 15.25 -14.70
CA VAL A 164 4.35 14.99 -13.87
C VAL A 164 3.09 14.91 -14.74
N ASN A 165 2.92 15.82 -15.68
CA ASN A 165 1.76 15.82 -16.59
C ASN A 165 1.74 14.59 -17.52
N ASN A 166 2.88 14.16 -18.03
CA ASN A 166 2.99 12.97 -18.88
C ASN A 166 2.66 11.67 -18.12
N GLN A 167 2.89 11.62 -16.80
CA GLN A 167 2.57 10.48 -15.95
C GLN A 167 1.18 10.59 -15.30
N LYS A 168 0.47 11.69 -15.51
CA LYS A 168 -0.82 11.97 -14.86
C LYS A 168 -1.84 10.84 -15.01
N LYS A 169 -1.96 10.26 -16.21
CA LYS A 169 -2.89 9.15 -16.47
C LYS A 169 -2.55 7.92 -15.61
N HIS A 170 -1.28 7.54 -15.56
CA HIS A 170 -0.82 6.38 -14.75
C HIS A 170 -0.97 6.64 -13.25
N LEU A 171 -0.71 7.87 -12.80
CA LEU A 171 -0.93 8.28 -11.41
C LEU A 171 -2.41 8.22 -11.03
N ILE A 172 -3.31 8.68 -11.92
CA ILE A 172 -4.76 8.63 -11.68
C ILE A 172 -5.23 7.18 -11.62
N ILE A 173 -4.83 6.33 -12.57
CA ILE A 173 -5.20 4.91 -12.57
C ILE A 173 -4.68 4.22 -11.29
N GLY A 174 -3.42 4.45 -10.95
CA GLY A 174 -2.83 3.91 -9.70
C GLY A 174 -3.57 4.40 -8.46
N ALA A 175 -3.92 5.69 -8.39
CA ALA A 175 -4.68 6.26 -7.28
C ALA A 175 -6.10 5.67 -7.17
N ILE A 176 -6.78 5.41 -8.29
CA ILE A 176 -8.10 4.74 -8.28
C ILE A 176 -7.97 3.32 -7.75
N LEU A 177 -6.99 2.55 -8.22
CA LEU A 177 -6.77 1.17 -7.76
C LEU A 177 -6.44 1.11 -6.27
N VAL A 178 -5.54 1.98 -5.80
CA VAL A 178 -5.22 2.11 -4.38
C VAL A 178 -6.47 2.55 -3.59
N GLY A 179 -7.27 3.47 -4.14
CA GLY A 179 -8.54 3.90 -3.54
C GLY A 179 -9.54 2.77 -3.34
N CYS A 180 -9.60 1.80 -4.25
CA CYS A 180 -10.44 0.60 -4.09
C CYS A 180 -9.96 -0.27 -2.91
N ILE A 181 -8.64 -0.44 -2.75
CA ILE A 181 -8.06 -1.19 -1.63
C ILE A 181 -8.35 -0.48 -0.30
N VAL A 182 -8.18 0.84 -0.28
CA VAL A 182 -8.51 1.69 0.87
C VAL A 182 -9.99 1.57 1.26
N ALA A 183 -10.89 1.51 0.28
CA ALA A 183 -12.31 1.33 0.54
C ALA A 183 -12.61 -0.02 1.19
N GLU A 184 -11.87 -1.09 0.82
CA GLU A 184 -11.94 -2.39 1.48
C GLU A 184 -11.46 -2.31 2.93
N ASP A 185 -10.33 -1.65 3.18
CA ASP A 185 -9.81 -1.43 4.53
C ASP A 185 -10.86 -0.75 5.43
N PHE A 186 -11.50 0.32 4.93
CA PHE A 186 -12.56 1.01 5.69
C PHE A 186 -13.82 0.18 5.87
N TYR A 187 -14.20 -0.60 4.87
CA TYR A 187 -15.35 -1.50 5.00
C TYR A 187 -15.09 -2.55 6.09
N ASN A 188 -13.92 -3.17 6.11
CA ASN A 188 -13.55 -4.16 7.13
C ASN A 188 -13.55 -3.57 8.54
N ILE A 189 -13.17 -2.31 8.71
CA ILE A 189 -13.20 -1.62 10.01
C ILE A 189 -14.63 -1.32 10.46
N LEU A 190 -15.52 -0.94 9.53
CA LEU A 190 -16.84 -0.41 9.88
C LEU A 190 -17.93 -1.49 9.91
N VAL A 191 -17.80 -2.55 9.12
CA VAL A 191 -18.89 -3.51 8.85
C VAL A 191 -18.63 -4.88 9.43
N VAL A 192 -17.37 -5.25 9.72
CA VAL A 192 -17.06 -6.49 10.45
C VAL A 192 -17.10 -6.17 11.94
N PRO A 193 -18.25 -6.31 12.62
CA PRO A 193 -18.29 -6.23 14.06
C PRO A 193 -17.49 -7.40 14.62
N MET A 194 -16.77 -7.11 15.61
CA MET A 194 -15.96 -7.96 16.44
C MET A 194 -16.77 -9.08 17.09
#